data_d4f48a4afa654cae1b2465e3e7598958
#
_entry.id   d4f48a4afa654cae1b2465e3e7598958
#
_cell.length_a   1.000
_cell.length_b   1.000
_cell.length_c   1.000
_cell.angle_alpha   90.00
_cell.angle_beta   90.00
_cell.angle_gamma   90.00
#
_symmetry.space_group_name_H-M   'P 1'
#
loop_
_entity.id
_entity.type
_entity.pdbx_description
1 polymer ?
#
loop_
_entity_poly.entity_id
_entity_poly.type
_entity_poly.pdbx_seq_one_letter_code
_entity_poly.pdbx_strand_id
1 'polypeptide(L)'
;MPDQFPFTRRDFLKGLGLTSVALATGACEACYKKIKDRPTRRNIANLAANDPIIQTYKDAVAAMKALPASDGRNWTKQAEIHNNHCTHGNWWFLPWHRAYLFYFEAICRKLTGNNDFALPYWNWTTTPSIPAPFWGNGNPLLDTTRFATQTSVVNNSICGASNITNNVLGETNFLLFASAQATAQNQNLGYGVLEGGPHNYVHGFVGGDMGTYMSPLDAVFWCHHNMIECLWVD
;
A
#
# COMPACT_ATOMS: atom_id res chain seq x y z
N MET A 1 21.91 -10.81 31.84
CA MET A 1 21.04 -11.03 30.66
C MET A 1 19.85 -10.10 30.85
N PRO A 2 19.63 -9.09 30.06
CA PRO A 2 18.47 -8.24 30.21
C PRO A 2 17.25 -8.97 29.62
N ASP A 3 16.17 -8.97 30.37
CA ASP A 3 14.87 -9.52 30.03
C ASP A 3 14.38 -8.92 28.69
N GLN A 4 14.20 -9.76 27.70
CA GLN A 4 13.52 -9.40 26.46
C GLN A 4 12.05 -9.22 26.78
N PHE A 5 11.56 -8.01 26.77
CA PHE A 5 10.13 -7.74 26.75
C PHE A 5 9.56 -8.29 25.45
N PRO A 6 8.65 -9.25 25.47
CA PRO A 6 8.00 -9.77 24.27
C PRO A 6 6.96 -8.75 23.79
N PHE A 7 7.41 -7.74 23.05
CA PHE A 7 6.53 -6.77 22.42
C PHE A 7 6.06 -7.37 21.08
N THR A 8 4.81 -7.76 20.99
CA THR A 8 4.23 -8.30 19.76
C THR A 8 3.76 -7.17 18.83
N ARG A 9 3.68 -7.44 17.52
CA ARG A 9 3.06 -6.58 16.51
C ARG A 9 1.68 -6.07 16.97
N ARG A 10 0.87 -6.96 17.54
CA ARG A 10 -0.47 -6.66 18.05
C ARG A 10 -0.45 -5.72 19.26
N ASP A 11 0.57 -5.81 20.11
CA ASP A 11 0.71 -4.95 21.28
C ASP A 11 1.14 -3.54 20.89
N PHE A 12 1.99 -3.40 19.86
CA PHE A 12 2.33 -2.11 19.26
C PHE A 12 1.10 -1.40 18.68
N LEU A 13 0.28 -2.12 17.92
CA LEU A 13 -0.95 -1.59 17.33
C LEU A 13 -2.01 -1.25 18.39
N LYS A 14 -2.14 -2.08 19.44
CA LYS A 14 -3.02 -1.80 20.59
C LYS A 14 -2.53 -0.61 21.42
N GLY A 15 -1.22 -0.49 21.62
CA GLY A 15 -0.62 0.63 22.35
C GLY A 15 -0.87 1.98 21.66
N LEU A 16 -0.83 2.03 20.34
CA LEU A 16 -1.20 3.22 19.56
C LEU A 16 -2.71 3.53 19.64
N GLY A 17 -3.56 2.51 19.80
CA GLY A 17 -5.01 2.68 19.92
C GLY A 17 -5.48 3.08 21.31
N LEU A 18 -4.85 2.56 22.37
CA LEU A 18 -5.30 2.74 23.76
C LEU A 18 -4.92 4.08 24.37
N THR A 19 -3.80 4.69 23.95
CA THR A 19 -3.41 6.02 24.42
C THR A 19 -4.29 7.13 23.83
N SER A 20 -4.96 6.89 22.71
CA SER A 20 -5.92 7.86 22.12
C SER A 20 -7.30 7.80 22.75
N VAL A 21 -7.68 6.73 23.42
CA VAL A 21 -9.03 6.55 24.00
C VAL A 21 -9.12 7.05 25.44
N ALA A 22 -8.03 7.05 26.20
CA ALA A 22 -8.03 7.40 27.62
C ALA A 22 -8.02 8.94 27.90
N LEU A 23 -7.74 9.77 26.89
CA LEU A 23 -7.70 11.24 27.03
C LEU A 23 -8.91 11.96 26.47
N ALA A 24 -9.91 11.24 25.96
CA ALA A 24 -11.05 11.83 25.24
C ALA A 24 -12.41 11.55 25.88
N THR A 25 -12.52 11.58 27.19
CA THR A 25 -13.85 11.62 27.85
C THR A 25 -14.52 13.00 27.75
N GLY A 26 -14.35 13.70 26.68
CA GLY A 26 -14.99 14.96 26.39
C GLY A 26 -14.89 15.42 24.94
N ALA A 27 -14.08 14.77 24.16
CA ALA A 27 -13.88 15.13 22.78
C ALA A 27 -14.30 13.98 21.88
N CYS A 28 -15.57 13.98 21.52
CA CYS A 28 -15.87 13.73 20.14
C CYS A 28 -16.55 12.42 19.79
N GLU A 29 -17.81 12.33 20.15
CA GLU A 29 -18.81 11.61 19.37
C GLU A 29 -18.68 11.94 17.86
N ALA A 30 -18.37 13.19 17.52
CA ALA A 30 -18.09 13.64 16.16
C ALA A 30 -16.78 13.06 15.59
N CYS A 31 -15.71 12.87 16.39
CA CYS A 31 -14.48 12.20 15.94
C CYS A 31 -14.69 10.70 15.78
N TYR A 32 -15.41 10.06 16.69
CA TYR A 32 -15.75 8.65 16.61
C TYR A 32 -16.65 8.36 15.41
N LYS A 33 -17.67 9.22 15.18
CA LYS A 33 -18.53 9.16 13.99
C LYS A 33 -17.71 9.33 12.71
N LYS A 34 -16.78 10.28 12.67
CA LYS A 34 -15.91 10.53 11.53
C LYS A 34 -14.96 9.37 11.21
N ILE A 35 -14.54 8.59 12.21
CA ILE A 35 -13.72 7.38 12.02
C ILE A 35 -14.59 6.24 11.48
N LYS A 36 -15.83 6.09 11.97
CA LYS A 36 -16.76 5.06 11.57
C LYS A 36 -17.27 5.23 10.12
N ASP A 37 -17.32 6.48 9.64
CA ASP A 37 -17.80 6.83 8.31
C ASP A 37 -16.66 6.91 7.26
N ARG A 38 -15.46 6.41 7.57
CA ARG A 38 -14.37 6.36 6.58
C ARG A 38 -14.68 5.34 5.49
N PRO A 39 -14.45 5.70 4.21
CA PRO A 39 -14.58 4.76 3.11
C PRO A 39 -13.68 3.54 3.32
N THR A 40 -14.23 2.35 3.05
CA THR A 40 -13.51 1.08 3.22
C THR A 40 -12.74 0.73 1.97
N ARG A 41 -11.47 0.40 2.11
CA ARG A 41 -10.62 -0.17 1.06
C ARG A 41 -11.13 -1.57 0.68
N ARG A 42 -11.33 -1.82 -0.60
CA ARG A 42 -11.93 -3.06 -1.12
C ARG A 42 -10.96 -3.77 -2.05
N ASN A 43 -11.03 -5.11 -2.11
CA ASN A 43 -10.25 -5.87 -3.09
C ASN A 43 -10.73 -5.52 -4.50
N ILE A 44 -9.83 -4.99 -5.33
CA ILE A 44 -10.15 -4.55 -6.70
C ILE A 44 -10.65 -5.69 -7.59
N ALA A 45 -10.19 -6.92 -7.34
CA ALA A 45 -10.63 -8.09 -8.10
C ALA A 45 -12.09 -8.49 -7.84
N ASN A 46 -12.65 -8.04 -6.71
CA ASN A 46 -14.05 -8.31 -6.32
C ASN A 46 -15.00 -7.19 -6.74
N LEU A 47 -14.49 -6.13 -7.37
CA LEU A 47 -15.30 -5.02 -7.86
C LEU A 47 -15.85 -5.35 -9.25
N ALA A 48 -17.10 -4.97 -9.50
CA ALA A 48 -17.67 -5.03 -10.85
C ALA A 48 -16.88 -4.12 -11.81
N ALA A 49 -16.82 -4.45 -13.08
CA ALA A 49 -16.06 -3.67 -14.07
C ALA A 49 -16.49 -2.19 -14.15
N ASN A 50 -17.74 -1.90 -13.83
CA ASN A 50 -18.32 -0.56 -13.76
C ASN A 50 -18.45 0.00 -12.33
N ASP A 51 -17.75 -0.58 -11.35
CA ASP A 51 -17.78 -0.09 -9.97
C ASP A 51 -17.26 1.36 -9.91
N PRO A 52 -17.97 2.26 -9.22
CA PRO A 52 -17.57 3.66 -9.10
C PRO A 52 -16.15 3.88 -8.54
N ILE A 53 -15.65 2.96 -7.71
CA ILE A 53 -14.28 3.03 -7.19
C ILE A 53 -13.26 2.89 -8.33
N ILE A 54 -13.48 1.93 -9.26
CA ILE A 54 -12.59 1.72 -10.41
C ILE A 54 -12.63 2.95 -11.32
N GLN A 55 -13.83 3.49 -11.59
CA GLN A 55 -13.95 4.69 -12.41
C GLN A 55 -13.28 5.89 -11.75
N THR A 56 -13.55 6.13 -10.47
CA THR A 56 -12.89 7.21 -9.72
C THR A 56 -11.37 7.08 -9.75
N TYR A 57 -10.84 5.87 -9.63
CA TYR A 57 -9.40 5.65 -9.70
C TYR A 57 -8.84 6.00 -11.10
N LYS A 58 -9.51 5.57 -12.16
CA LYS A 58 -9.14 5.94 -13.55
C LYS A 58 -9.16 7.44 -13.75
N ASP A 59 -10.23 8.10 -13.33
CA ASP A 59 -10.40 9.55 -13.46
C ASP A 59 -9.33 10.33 -12.70
N ALA A 60 -9.02 9.89 -11.48
CA ALA A 60 -7.97 10.49 -10.65
C ALA A 60 -6.60 10.39 -11.33
N VAL A 61 -6.22 9.19 -11.81
CA VAL A 61 -4.94 8.97 -12.50
C VAL A 61 -4.87 9.76 -13.80
N ALA A 62 -5.94 9.79 -14.58
CA ALA A 62 -6.01 10.61 -15.80
C ALA A 62 -5.82 12.09 -15.49
N ALA A 63 -6.52 12.60 -14.46
CA ALA A 63 -6.39 13.98 -14.02
C ALA A 63 -4.97 14.29 -13.54
N MET A 64 -4.35 13.41 -12.75
CA MET A 64 -2.97 13.58 -12.28
C MET A 64 -1.96 13.63 -13.43
N LYS A 65 -2.14 12.76 -14.44
CA LYS A 65 -1.30 12.73 -15.66
C LYS A 65 -1.45 14.02 -16.50
N ALA A 66 -2.62 14.67 -16.44
CA ALA A 66 -2.89 15.91 -17.17
C ALA A 66 -2.42 17.19 -16.44
N LEU A 67 -2.08 17.12 -15.15
CA LEU A 67 -1.58 18.28 -14.39
C LEU A 67 -0.21 18.73 -14.92
N PRO A 68 0.09 20.03 -14.85
CA PRO A 68 1.44 20.54 -15.15
C PRO A 68 2.50 19.86 -14.28
N ALA A 69 3.71 19.70 -14.81
CA ALA A 69 4.83 19.12 -14.05
C ALA A 69 5.23 19.93 -12.79
N SER A 70 4.82 21.19 -12.70
CA SER A 70 5.00 22.04 -11.52
C SER A 70 3.97 21.78 -10.41
N ASP A 71 2.87 21.09 -10.69
CA ASP A 71 1.86 20.75 -9.67
C ASP A 71 2.35 19.56 -8.85
N GLY A 72 2.40 19.71 -7.52
CA GLY A 72 2.82 18.65 -6.62
C GLY A 72 1.94 17.38 -6.65
N ARG A 73 0.74 17.47 -7.25
CA ARG A 73 -0.19 16.35 -7.43
C ARG A 73 0.00 15.63 -8.78
N ASN A 74 0.88 16.12 -9.65
CA ASN A 74 1.19 15.50 -10.94
C ASN A 74 1.63 14.04 -10.75
N TRP A 75 1.27 13.17 -11.68
CA TRP A 75 1.55 11.73 -11.63
C TRP A 75 3.03 11.42 -11.46
N THR A 76 3.89 12.05 -12.26
CA THR A 76 5.34 11.89 -12.17
C THR A 76 5.89 12.42 -10.85
N LYS A 77 5.31 13.51 -10.30
CA LYS A 77 5.72 14.03 -8.98
C LYS A 77 5.45 13.03 -7.86
N GLN A 78 4.38 12.24 -7.94
CA GLN A 78 4.17 11.18 -6.96
C GLN A 78 5.30 10.14 -7.02
N ALA A 79 5.70 9.72 -8.21
CA ALA A 79 6.82 8.79 -8.36
C ALA A 79 8.18 9.39 -7.90
N GLU A 80 8.42 10.67 -8.17
CA GLU A 80 9.61 11.38 -7.68
C GLU A 80 9.66 11.45 -6.14
N ILE A 81 8.50 11.60 -5.46
CA ILE A 81 8.43 11.54 -3.99
C ILE A 81 8.90 10.18 -3.50
N HIS A 82 8.44 9.09 -4.10
CA HIS A 82 8.88 7.75 -3.76
C HIS A 82 10.38 7.59 -4.04
N ASN A 83 10.82 7.90 -5.24
CA ASN A 83 12.22 7.76 -5.64
C ASN A 83 13.19 8.48 -4.70
N ASN A 84 12.82 9.66 -4.22
CA ASN A 84 13.72 10.54 -3.47
C ASN A 84 13.60 10.39 -1.94
N HIS A 85 12.48 9.85 -1.43
CA HIS A 85 12.17 9.92 0.00
C HIS A 85 11.67 8.62 0.61
N CYS A 86 11.36 7.57 -0.18
CA CYS A 86 10.89 6.31 0.39
C CYS A 86 11.99 5.63 1.21
N THR A 87 11.59 4.89 2.22
CA THR A 87 12.49 4.11 3.06
C THR A 87 12.25 2.63 2.86
N HIS A 88 13.33 1.87 2.67
CA HIS A 88 13.32 0.43 2.48
C HIS A 88 14.41 -0.23 3.34
N GLY A 89 14.19 -1.50 3.71
CA GLY A 89 15.14 -2.26 4.53
C GLY A 89 15.27 -1.72 5.96
N ASN A 90 14.24 -1.10 6.49
CA ASN A 90 14.16 -0.67 7.86
C ASN A 90 12.69 -0.48 8.30
N TRP A 91 12.44 -0.35 9.59
CA TRP A 91 11.10 -0.27 10.16
C TRP A 91 10.24 0.92 9.71
N TRP A 92 10.84 1.99 9.12
CA TRP A 92 10.11 3.12 8.55
C TRP A 92 9.38 2.76 7.25
N PHE A 93 9.72 1.63 6.62
CA PHE A 93 9.06 1.16 5.40
C PHE A 93 7.53 1.21 5.53
N LEU A 94 6.98 0.56 6.55
CA LEU A 94 5.53 0.45 6.72
C LEU A 94 4.84 1.79 7.01
N PRO A 95 5.24 2.59 8.03
CA PRO A 95 4.57 3.85 8.33
C PRO A 95 4.75 4.91 7.23
N TRP A 96 5.89 4.89 6.53
CA TRP A 96 6.10 5.81 5.40
C TRP A 96 5.12 5.53 4.27
N HIS A 97 5.00 4.27 3.84
CA HIS A 97 4.07 3.90 2.77
C HIS A 97 2.60 4.08 3.18
N ARG A 98 2.24 3.85 4.45
CA ARG A 98 0.90 4.19 4.98
C ARG A 98 0.58 5.68 4.81
N ALA A 99 1.49 6.56 5.18
CA ALA A 99 1.32 8.00 5.00
C ALA A 99 1.22 8.37 3.50
N TYR A 100 2.03 7.75 2.67
CA TYR A 100 2.04 7.98 1.23
C TYR A 100 0.72 7.58 0.57
N LEU A 101 0.17 6.41 0.91
CA LEU A 101 -1.16 5.97 0.48
C LEU A 101 -2.27 6.92 0.95
N PHE A 102 -2.20 7.40 2.19
CA PHE A 102 -3.17 8.35 2.73
C PHE A 102 -3.22 9.66 1.94
N TYR A 103 -2.06 10.23 1.62
CA TYR A 103 -1.99 11.46 0.83
C TYR A 103 -2.41 11.23 -0.62
N PHE A 104 -2.06 10.10 -1.20
CA PHE A 104 -2.51 9.73 -2.54
C PHE A 104 -4.05 9.62 -2.62
N GLU A 105 -4.69 8.95 -1.66
CA GLU A 105 -6.16 8.93 -1.57
C GLU A 105 -6.76 10.33 -1.47
N ALA A 106 -6.16 11.21 -0.67
CA ALA A 106 -6.62 12.60 -0.52
C ALA A 106 -6.52 13.37 -1.85
N ILE A 107 -5.45 13.16 -2.63
CA ILE A 107 -5.29 13.73 -3.97
C ILE A 107 -6.38 13.20 -4.91
N CYS A 108 -6.64 11.88 -4.93
CA CYS A 108 -7.69 11.27 -5.75
C CYS A 108 -9.05 11.89 -5.43
N ARG A 109 -9.44 11.96 -4.14
CA ARG A 109 -10.68 12.60 -3.71
C ARG A 109 -10.78 14.05 -4.16
N LYS A 110 -9.70 14.81 -4.01
CA LYS A 110 -9.66 16.22 -4.39
C LYS A 110 -9.82 16.45 -5.88
N LEU A 111 -9.21 15.62 -6.70
CA LEU A 111 -9.23 15.77 -8.16
C LEU A 111 -10.56 15.29 -8.78
N THR A 112 -11.19 14.28 -8.19
CA THR A 112 -12.44 13.70 -8.69
C THR A 112 -13.70 14.26 -8.03
N GLY A 113 -13.56 14.95 -6.88
CA GLY A 113 -14.69 15.38 -6.06
C GLY A 113 -15.39 14.23 -5.30
N ASN A 114 -14.94 12.98 -5.46
CA ASN A 114 -15.51 11.84 -4.77
C ASN A 114 -14.88 11.66 -3.38
N ASN A 115 -15.53 12.18 -2.35
CA ASN A 115 -15.07 12.08 -0.97
C ASN A 115 -15.19 10.68 -0.37
N ASP A 116 -15.98 9.81 -0.99
CA ASP A 116 -16.19 8.42 -0.56
C ASP A 116 -15.18 7.45 -1.19
N PHE A 117 -14.26 7.94 -2.00
CA PHE A 117 -13.21 7.12 -2.58
C PHE A 117 -12.25 6.61 -1.51
N ALA A 118 -12.05 5.31 -1.49
CA ALA A 118 -10.92 4.63 -0.86
C ALA A 118 -10.14 3.86 -1.91
N LEU A 119 -8.82 3.94 -1.87
CA LEU A 119 -7.95 3.23 -2.79
C LEU A 119 -8.16 1.72 -2.64
N PRO A 120 -8.50 0.98 -3.70
CA PRO A 120 -8.64 -0.47 -3.59
C PRO A 120 -7.27 -1.14 -3.37
N TYR A 121 -7.29 -2.40 -2.90
CA TYR A 121 -6.08 -3.23 -2.80
C TYR A 121 -6.14 -4.40 -3.78
N TRP A 122 -4.97 -4.88 -4.20
CA TRP A 122 -4.85 -6.11 -4.98
C TRP A 122 -4.47 -7.26 -4.05
N ASN A 123 -5.45 -8.13 -3.74
CA ASN A 123 -5.18 -9.34 -2.97
C ASN A 123 -4.59 -10.43 -3.88
N TRP A 124 -3.30 -10.41 -4.05
CA TRP A 124 -2.57 -11.37 -4.86
C TRP A 124 -2.52 -12.78 -4.25
N THR A 125 -2.92 -12.98 -2.97
CA THR A 125 -3.04 -14.33 -2.38
C THR A 125 -4.24 -15.10 -2.97
N THR A 126 -5.30 -14.38 -3.34
CA THR A 126 -6.54 -14.95 -3.90
C THR A 126 -6.71 -14.68 -5.38
N THR A 127 -6.10 -13.61 -5.88
CA THR A 127 -6.11 -13.21 -7.30
C THR A 127 -4.66 -13.05 -7.76
N PRO A 128 -4.01 -14.16 -8.19
CA PRO A 128 -2.56 -14.17 -8.42
C PRO A 128 -2.12 -13.42 -9.68
N SER A 129 -3.03 -13.05 -10.57
CA SER A 129 -2.73 -12.22 -11.75
C SER A 129 -3.08 -10.76 -11.51
N ILE A 130 -2.44 -9.85 -12.26
CA ILE A 130 -2.78 -8.42 -12.21
C ILE A 130 -4.26 -8.25 -12.62
N PRO A 131 -5.09 -7.61 -11.78
CA PRO A 131 -6.54 -7.50 -12.00
C PRO A 131 -6.93 -6.81 -13.32
N ALA A 132 -8.05 -7.23 -13.87
CA ALA A 132 -8.56 -6.74 -15.16
C ALA A 132 -8.64 -5.20 -15.30
N PRO A 133 -8.98 -4.41 -14.25
CA PRO A 133 -9.01 -2.94 -14.35
C PRO A 133 -7.69 -2.28 -14.75
N PHE A 134 -6.56 -2.96 -14.67
CA PHE A 134 -5.24 -2.42 -15.02
C PHE A 134 -4.84 -2.65 -16.48
N TRP A 135 -5.72 -3.23 -17.29
CA TRP A 135 -5.46 -3.58 -18.69
C TRP A 135 -6.40 -2.84 -19.63
N GLY A 136 -6.03 -2.83 -20.93
CA GLY A 136 -6.83 -2.27 -22.01
C GLY A 136 -6.24 -0.97 -22.58
N ASN A 137 -6.23 -0.86 -23.91
CA ASN A 137 -5.73 0.31 -24.62
C ASN A 137 -6.50 1.58 -24.22
N GLY A 138 -5.80 2.68 -24.01
CA GLY A 138 -6.38 3.97 -23.59
C GLY A 138 -6.79 4.00 -22.11
N ASN A 139 -6.58 2.93 -21.36
CA ASN A 139 -6.87 2.90 -19.92
C ASN A 139 -5.81 3.69 -19.15
N PRO A 140 -6.19 4.70 -18.34
CA PRO A 140 -5.23 5.48 -17.54
C PRO A 140 -4.40 4.64 -16.55
N LEU A 141 -4.93 3.47 -16.14
CA LEU A 141 -4.25 2.55 -15.21
C LEU A 141 -3.31 1.58 -15.91
N LEU A 142 -3.30 1.55 -17.26
CA LEU A 142 -2.36 0.71 -18.00
C LEU A 142 -0.96 1.31 -17.91
N ASP A 143 0.00 0.45 -17.56
CA ASP A 143 1.42 0.68 -17.78
C ASP A 143 1.92 -0.34 -18.82
N THR A 144 2.56 0.17 -19.87
CA THR A 144 3.07 -0.66 -20.98
C THR A 144 4.49 -1.16 -20.75
N THR A 145 5.14 -0.74 -19.67
CA THR A 145 6.50 -1.18 -19.33
C THR A 145 6.54 -2.52 -18.61
N ARG A 146 5.40 -3.01 -18.10
CA ARG A 146 5.29 -4.27 -17.34
C ARG A 146 5.88 -5.44 -18.11
N PHE A 147 6.61 -6.32 -17.39
CA PHE A 147 7.04 -7.61 -17.89
C PHE A 147 5.93 -8.67 -17.75
N ALA A 148 5.13 -8.58 -16.68
CA ALA A 148 3.97 -9.44 -16.50
C ALA A 148 2.89 -9.14 -17.53
N THR A 149 2.21 -10.20 -18.00
CA THR A 149 1.05 -10.14 -18.89
C THR A 149 -0.26 -10.40 -18.12
N GLN A 150 -1.40 -10.31 -18.78
CA GLN A 150 -2.71 -10.61 -18.18
C GLN A 150 -2.82 -12.04 -17.64
N THR A 151 -2.05 -12.98 -18.18
CA THR A 151 -2.06 -14.39 -17.79
C THR A 151 -0.94 -14.77 -16.84
N SER A 152 0.01 -13.86 -16.60
CA SER A 152 1.07 -14.07 -15.61
C SER A 152 0.49 -14.15 -14.21
N VAL A 153 1.02 -15.09 -13.39
CA VAL A 153 0.59 -15.29 -12.00
C VAL A 153 1.78 -15.20 -11.05
N VAL A 154 1.58 -14.58 -9.90
CA VAL A 154 2.60 -14.53 -8.84
C VAL A 154 2.91 -15.94 -8.32
N ASN A 155 4.13 -16.13 -7.83
CA ASN A 155 4.55 -17.42 -7.26
C ASN A 155 3.79 -17.70 -5.95
N ASN A 156 3.04 -18.79 -5.95
CA ASN A 156 2.24 -19.21 -4.80
C ASN A 156 3.09 -19.55 -3.55
N SER A 157 4.34 -19.98 -3.73
CA SER A 157 5.25 -20.25 -2.62
C SER A 157 5.68 -18.98 -1.89
N ILE A 158 5.53 -17.80 -2.50
CA ILE A 158 5.89 -16.49 -1.93
C ILE A 158 4.64 -15.70 -1.56
N CYS A 159 3.69 -15.62 -2.48
CA CYS A 159 2.49 -14.78 -2.36
C CYS A 159 1.24 -15.56 -1.96
N GLY A 160 1.27 -16.89 -1.96
CA GLY A 160 0.09 -17.70 -1.64
C GLY A 160 -0.32 -17.62 -0.17
N ALA A 161 -1.61 -17.85 0.07
CA ALA A 161 -2.23 -17.69 1.39
C ALA A 161 -1.52 -18.49 2.50
N SER A 162 -1.05 -19.70 2.21
CA SER A 162 -0.32 -20.52 3.21
C SER A 162 0.98 -19.85 3.65
N ASN A 163 1.78 -19.34 2.70
CA ASN A 163 3.02 -18.65 3.05
C ASN A 163 2.76 -17.35 3.81
N ILE A 164 1.76 -16.58 3.36
CA ILE A 164 1.38 -15.34 4.04
C ILE A 164 0.92 -15.62 5.46
N THR A 165 0.04 -16.58 5.68
CA THR A 165 -0.48 -16.90 7.01
C THR A 165 0.60 -17.45 7.94
N ASN A 166 1.41 -18.40 7.46
CA ASN A 166 2.31 -19.17 8.34
C ASN A 166 3.66 -18.49 8.52
N ASN A 167 4.21 -17.84 7.50
CA ASN A 167 5.57 -17.32 7.51
C ASN A 167 5.63 -15.79 7.61
N VAL A 168 4.69 -15.06 7.01
CA VAL A 168 4.67 -13.60 7.08
C VAL A 168 3.88 -13.13 8.30
N LEU A 169 2.60 -13.49 8.38
CA LEU A 169 1.73 -13.11 9.52
C LEU A 169 2.03 -13.94 10.78
N GLY A 170 2.62 -15.12 10.61
CA GLY A 170 3.12 -15.95 11.72
C GLY A 170 4.37 -15.40 12.39
N GLU A 171 5.09 -14.45 11.77
CA GLU A 171 6.24 -13.80 12.40
C GLU A 171 5.78 -12.85 13.52
N THR A 172 6.06 -13.21 14.75
CA THR A 172 5.63 -12.45 15.94
C THR A 172 6.64 -11.41 16.41
N ASN A 173 7.89 -11.54 15.97
CA ASN A 173 8.91 -10.54 16.22
C ASN A 173 8.78 -9.38 15.23
N PHE A 174 8.40 -8.20 15.74
CA PHE A 174 8.18 -7.03 14.90
C PHE A 174 9.42 -6.63 14.08
N LEU A 175 10.63 -6.79 14.64
CA LEU A 175 11.87 -6.45 13.92
C LEU A 175 12.17 -7.43 12.77
N LEU A 176 11.75 -8.69 12.90
CA LEU A 176 11.84 -9.66 11.80
C LEU A 176 10.72 -9.47 10.79
N PHE A 177 9.54 -9.03 11.25
CA PHE A 177 8.41 -8.72 10.37
C PHE A 177 8.64 -7.47 9.53
N ALA A 178 9.04 -6.35 10.17
CA ALA A 178 9.10 -5.00 9.59
C ALA A 178 10.53 -4.48 9.34
N SER A 179 11.57 -5.29 9.67
CA SER A 179 12.98 -4.89 9.71
C SER A 179 13.39 -4.09 10.95
N ALA A 180 14.67 -3.81 11.07
CA ALA A 180 15.28 -3.21 12.26
C ALA A 180 15.05 -1.70 12.34
N GLN A 181 15.22 -1.16 13.55
CA GLN A 181 15.14 0.27 13.81
C GLN A 181 16.29 1.01 13.15
N ALA A 182 15.96 1.89 12.20
CA ALA A 182 16.94 2.79 11.60
C ALA A 182 17.14 4.06 12.42
N THR A 183 18.35 4.58 12.43
CA THR A 183 18.72 5.87 13.02
C THR A 183 18.77 6.99 11.98
N ALA A 184 18.73 6.64 10.67
CA ALA A 184 18.67 7.55 9.55
C ALA A 184 17.69 7.05 8.49
N GLN A 185 17.05 7.96 7.76
CA GLN A 185 15.97 7.66 6.81
C GLN A 185 16.34 6.59 5.78
N ASN A 186 17.49 6.69 5.17
CA ASN A 186 17.92 5.81 4.07
C ASN A 186 18.84 4.66 4.53
N GLN A 187 18.85 4.35 5.83
CA GLN A 187 19.65 3.27 6.36
C GLN A 187 18.98 1.93 6.04
N ASN A 188 19.64 1.12 5.21
CA ASN A 188 19.21 -0.25 4.93
C ASN A 188 19.87 -1.20 5.95
N LEU A 189 19.05 -1.85 6.76
CA LEU A 189 19.46 -2.81 7.80
C LEU A 189 19.05 -4.25 7.47
N GLY A 190 18.63 -4.47 6.23
CA GLY A 190 18.03 -5.71 5.77
C GLY A 190 16.49 -5.61 5.74
N TYR A 191 15.87 -6.53 5.03
CA TYR A 191 14.42 -6.53 4.86
C TYR A 191 13.75 -7.44 5.90
N GLY A 192 12.65 -6.98 6.48
CA GLY A 192 11.74 -7.86 7.21
C GLY A 192 11.03 -8.83 6.27
N VAL A 193 10.39 -9.86 6.83
CA VAL A 193 9.76 -10.93 6.02
C VAL A 193 8.64 -10.42 5.11
N LEU A 194 7.92 -9.35 5.49
CA LEU A 194 6.89 -8.76 4.66
C LEU A 194 7.49 -8.00 3.47
N GLU A 195 8.50 -7.18 3.70
CA GLU A 195 9.14 -6.38 2.66
C GLU A 195 10.02 -7.26 1.75
N GLY A 196 10.92 -8.07 2.32
CA GLY A 196 11.87 -8.91 1.58
C GLY A 196 11.22 -10.09 0.85
N GLY A 197 10.06 -10.53 1.32
CA GLY A 197 9.28 -11.62 0.72
C GLY A 197 8.30 -11.10 -0.34
N PRO A 198 7.00 -11.07 -0.02
CA PRO A 198 5.96 -10.79 -1.02
C PRO A 198 6.05 -9.40 -1.63
N HIS A 199 6.44 -8.36 -0.87
CA HIS A 199 6.53 -7.02 -1.42
C HIS A 199 7.57 -6.93 -2.55
N ASN A 200 8.84 -7.25 -2.25
CA ASN A 200 9.92 -7.16 -3.24
C ASN A 200 9.68 -8.12 -4.42
N TYR A 201 9.13 -9.30 -4.14
CA TYR A 201 8.80 -10.25 -5.18
C TYR A 201 7.76 -9.69 -6.17
N VAL A 202 6.67 -9.08 -5.69
CA VAL A 202 5.61 -8.54 -6.56
C VAL A 202 6.15 -7.40 -7.41
N HIS A 203 7.01 -6.53 -6.88
CA HIS A 203 7.69 -5.50 -7.66
C HIS A 203 8.48 -6.10 -8.83
N GLY A 204 9.32 -7.11 -8.56
CA GLY A 204 10.10 -7.80 -9.60
C GLY A 204 9.22 -8.59 -10.58
N PHE A 205 8.13 -9.21 -10.12
CA PHE A 205 7.18 -9.95 -10.94
C PHE A 205 6.47 -9.05 -11.96
N VAL A 206 5.97 -7.90 -11.53
CA VAL A 206 5.32 -6.95 -12.44
C VAL A 206 6.35 -6.37 -13.41
N GLY A 207 7.52 -6.00 -12.91
CA GLY A 207 8.64 -5.47 -13.69
C GLY A 207 8.37 -4.08 -14.28
N GLY A 208 9.18 -3.67 -15.25
CA GLY A 208 9.06 -2.34 -15.82
C GLY A 208 9.23 -1.25 -14.78
N ASP A 209 8.35 -0.25 -14.77
CA ASP A 209 8.38 0.83 -13.76
C ASP A 209 8.26 0.26 -12.34
N MET A 210 7.44 -0.78 -12.12
CA MET A 210 7.32 -1.45 -10.82
C MET A 210 8.63 -2.03 -10.28
N GLY A 211 9.58 -2.38 -11.15
CA GLY A 211 10.90 -2.88 -10.76
C GLY A 211 11.91 -1.80 -10.37
N THR A 212 11.51 -0.55 -10.27
CA THR A 212 12.37 0.61 -9.98
C THR A 212 11.85 1.45 -8.81
N TYR A 213 12.64 2.41 -8.34
CA TYR A 213 12.15 3.40 -7.36
C TYR A 213 11.12 4.39 -7.94
N MET A 214 10.95 4.42 -9.27
CA MET A 214 9.86 5.14 -9.94
C MET A 214 8.57 4.29 -10.05
N SER A 215 8.50 3.19 -9.33
CA SER A 215 7.37 2.22 -9.32
C SER A 215 5.97 2.83 -9.20
N PRO A 216 5.74 4.00 -8.54
CA PRO A 216 4.42 4.63 -8.53
C PRO A 216 3.93 5.15 -9.89
N LEU A 217 4.77 5.13 -10.94
CA LEU A 217 4.33 5.37 -12.33
C LEU A 217 3.40 4.27 -12.84
N ASP A 218 3.51 3.06 -12.29
CA ASP A 218 2.51 2.03 -12.53
C ASP A 218 1.38 2.12 -11.49
N ALA A 219 0.14 2.24 -11.95
CA ALA A 219 -1.03 2.32 -11.08
C ALA A 219 -1.22 1.06 -10.20
N VAL A 220 -0.68 -0.09 -10.58
CA VAL A 220 -0.67 -1.32 -9.75
C VAL A 220 0.08 -1.11 -8.44
N PHE A 221 1.12 -0.29 -8.41
CA PHE A 221 1.89 0.05 -7.21
C PHE A 221 0.99 0.39 -6.01
N TRP A 222 0.05 1.27 -6.21
CA TRP A 222 -0.81 1.78 -5.15
C TRP A 222 -1.71 0.70 -4.56
N CYS A 223 -2.23 -0.19 -5.40
CA CYS A 223 -3.06 -1.32 -4.96
C CYS A 223 -2.22 -2.44 -4.32
N HIS A 224 -0.98 -2.62 -4.77
CA HIS A 224 -0.02 -3.54 -4.16
C HIS A 224 0.38 -3.07 -2.76
N HIS A 225 0.80 -1.81 -2.61
CA HIS A 225 1.15 -1.25 -1.29
C HIS A 225 -0.06 -1.20 -0.34
N ASN A 226 -1.26 -1.05 -0.87
CA ASN A 226 -2.47 -1.15 -0.08
C ASN A 226 -2.74 -2.58 0.43
N MET A 227 -2.31 -3.62 -0.30
CA MET A 227 -2.29 -4.99 0.20
C MET A 227 -1.23 -5.18 1.30
N ILE A 228 -0.03 -4.59 1.15
CA ILE A 228 0.99 -4.57 2.20
C ILE A 228 0.46 -3.92 3.49
N GLU A 229 -0.28 -2.81 3.34
CA GLU A 229 -0.96 -2.13 4.45
C GLU A 229 -1.99 -3.05 5.13
N CYS A 230 -2.80 -3.80 4.37
CA CYS A 230 -3.73 -4.78 4.93
C CYS A 230 -3.00 -5.82 5.77
N LEU A 231 -1.91 -6.40 5.25
CA LEU A 231 -1.11 -7.40 5.97
C LEU A 231 -0.41 -6.84 7.21
N TRP A 232 -0.18 -5.54 7.27
CA TRP A 232 0.40 -4.91 8.47
C TRP A 232 -0.63 -4.71 9.58
N VAL A 233 -1.91 -4.52 9.25
CA VAL A 233 -2.97 -4.28 10.26
C VAL A 233 -3.67 -5.57 10.72
N ASP A 234 -3.55 -6.67 9.95
CA ASP A 234 -4.03 -7.99 10.34
C ASP A 234 -3.13 -8.63 11.42
#